data_f9ba83c49736dc69fcce578945536ec8
#
_entry.id   f9ba83c49736dc69fcce578945536ec8
#
_cell.length_a   1.000
_cell.length_b   1.000
_cell.length_c   1.000
_cell.angle_alpha   90.00
_cell.angle_beta   90.00
_cell.angle_gamma   90.00
#
_symmetry.space_group_name_H-M   'P 1'
#
loop_
_entity.id
_entity.type
_entity.pdbx_description
1 polymer ?
#
loop_
_entity_poly.entity_id
_entity_poly.type
_entity_poly.pdbx_seq_one_letter_code
_entity_poly.pdbx_strand_id
1 'polypeptide(L)'
;MNLKKKYGNYELHPQMKITGYENEIWDEKKEIIEELKRAVQEKQKEKKTCILSFDLYPGVRKEEIMELANALQPDRIFDIEDCAKDEETLLREFNDYITDDRVFGIMCHKAIDTWFESEKLETMKKAIETECAEEKDTNGGLIVIVGTATELLAEADVLVYCDLTRWEVQLRYRSGMPNWHSTNYNDPILTKYKRGFFIEWRLADRYKKERYEKFTYLLDTEKENAPVLTTGNAFRGALQQLARQPFRMEPYFDPGVWGGQWMKENFGLDASKENFAWSFDGVPEENSLNLEIGGKVLKVPAQDLVFYAPHELLGERVHGRFGAEFPIRFDLLDTMGGQNLSLQVHPLTEYIYEKFGMPYTQDESYYLLDADEDEE
;
A
#
# COMPACT_ATOMS: atom_id res chain seq x y z
N MET A 1 -18.42 -37.36 5.05
CA MET A 1 -17.80 -36.90 3.78
C MET A 1 -16.42 -36.38 4.15
N ASN A 2 -15.36 -36.73 3.43
CA ASN A 2 -14.00 -36.34 3.86
C ASN A 2 -13.76 -34.86 3.48
N LEU A 3 -13.91 -33.95 4.43
CA LEU A 3 -13.82 -32.48 4.25
C LEU A 3 -12.51 -32.06 3.57
N LYS A 4 -11.40 -32.78 3.81
CA LYS A 4 -10.12 -32.55 3.11
C LYS A 4 -10.21 -32.63 1.58
N LYS A 5 -11.20 -33.29 1.00
CA LYS A 5 -11.45 -33.32 -0.44
C LYS A 5 -12.34 -32.17 -0.92
N LYS A 6 -13.12 -31.54 -0.04
CA LYS A 6 -14.11 -30.53 -0.42
C LYS A 6 -13.45 -29.13 -0.63
N TYR A 7 -12.38 -28.84 0.09
CA TYR A 7 -11.73 -27.52 0.10
C TYR A 7 -10.24 -27.53 -0.26
N GLY A 8 -9.72 -28.69 -0.71
CA GLY A 8 -8.31 -28.89 -1.09
C GLY A 8 -7.82 -28.09 -2.30
N ASN A 9 -8.68 -27.25 -2.88
CA ASN A 9 -8.38 -26.38 -4.01
C ASN A 9 -8.37 -24.88 -3.60
N TYR A 10 -8.36 -24.57 -2.30
CA TYR A 10 -8.24 -23.20 -1.87
C TYR A 10 -6.80 -22.73 -2.12
N GLU A 11 -6.67 -21.71 -2.97
CA GLU A 11 -5.38 -21.19 -3.39
C GLU A 11 -4.94 -20.05 -2.47
N LEU A 12 -3.85 -20.26 -1.73
CA LEU A 12 -3.33 -19.32 -0.76
C LEU A 12 -2.59 -18.13 -1.42
N HIS A 13 -2.00 -18.36 -2.60
CA HIS A 13 -1.18 -17.36 -3.30
C HIS A 13 -1.61 -17.27 -4.77
N PRO A 14 -2.85 -16.80 -5.04
CA PRO A 14 -3.33 -16.68 -6.40
C PRO A 14 -2.45 -15.70 -7.20
N GLN A 15 -2.07 -16.10 -8.41
CA GLN A 15 -1.29 -15.27 -9.31
C GLN A 15 -2.10 -14.96 -10.57
N MET A 16 -2.11 -13.70 -10.96
CA MET A 16 -2.79 -13.23 -12.16
C MET A 16 -1.77 -13.02 -13.27
N LYS A 17 -1.86 -13.87 -14.30
CA LYS A 17 -0.96 -13.78 -15.44
C LYS A 17 -1.24 -12.54 -16.28
N ILE A 18 -0.20 -11.73 -16.47
CA ILE A 18 -0.20 -10.52 -17.28
C ILE A 18 0.61 -10.77 -18.54
N THR A 19 0.13 -10.31 -19.68
CA THR A 19 0.76 -10.53 -20.98
C THR A 19 1.13 -9.21 -21.65
N GLY A 20 2.18 -9.26 -22.50
CA GLY A 20 2.60 -8.13 -23.32
C GLY A 20 3.66 -7.23 -22.67
N TYR A 21 4.15 -7.61 -21.45
CA TYR A 21 5.12 -6.84 -20.68
C TYR A 21 6.25 -7.72 -20.12
N GLU A 22 6.49 -8.88 -20.69
CA GLU A 22 7.34 -9.95 -20.15
C GLU A 22 8.80 -9.49 -19.91
N ASN A 23 9.26 -8.44 -20.62
CA ASN A 23 10.60 -7.89 -20.51
C ASN A 23 10.68 -6.58 -19.69
N GLU A 24 9.58 -6.19 -19.02
CA GLU A 24 9.47 -4.92 -18.30
C GLU A 24 9.44 -5.12 -16.78
N ILE A 25 10.05 -6.19 -16.29
CA ILE A 25 10.09 -6.53 -14.86
C ILE A 25 11.47 -7.06 -14.44
N TRP A 26 11.95 -6.62 -13.29
CA TRP A 26 13.27 -6.98 -12.71
C TRP A 26 13.10 -7.31 -11.23
N ASP A 27 13.65 -8.43 -10.75
CA ASP A 27 13.58 -8.91 -9.36
C ASP A 27 14.98 -9.14 -8.73
N GLU A 28 16.03 -8.91 -9.49
CA GLU A 28 17.39 -8.91 -8.98
C GLU A 28 17.88 -7.48 -8.75
N LYS A 29 18.37 -7.18 -7.54
CA LYS A 29 18.83 -5.84 -7.14
C LYS A 29 19.82 -5.23 -8.15
N LYS A 30 20.70 -6.06 -8.72
CA LYS A 30 21.66 -5.64 -9.74
C LYS A 30 20.96 -5.19 -11.04
N GLU A 31 19.99 -5.98 -11.52
CA GLU A 31 19.24 -5.66 -12.74
C GLU A 31 18.42 -4.39 -12.55
N ILE A 32 17.82 -4.21 -11.38
CA ILE A 32 17.07 -2.99 -11.00
C ILE A 32 17.99 -1.76 -11.11
N ILE A 33 19.20 -1.83 -10.53
CA ILE A 33 20.16 -0.71 -10.58
C ILE A 33 20.59 -0.44 -12.01
N GLU A 34 20.86 -1.47 -12.81
CA GLU A 34 21.23 -1.33 -14.22
C GLU A 34 20.13 -0.68 -15.05
N GLU A 35 18.86 -1.07 -14.83
CA GLU A 35 17.71 -0.49 -15.51
C GLU A 35 17.50 0.98 -15.12
N LEU A 36 17.58 1.31 -13.83
CA LEU A 36 17.46 2.69 -13.38
C LEU A 36 18.59 3.58 -13.92
N LYS A 37 19.84 3.07 -13.98
CA LYS A 37 20.95 3.76 -14.64
C LYS A 37 20.69 3.99 -16.11
N ARG A 38 20.14 2.99 -16.81
CA ARG A 38 19.75 3.12 -18.22
C ARG A 38 18.71 4.23 -18.41
N ALA A 39 17.67 4.26 -17.57
CA ALA A 39 16.64 5.29 -17.62
C ALA A 39 17.19 6.69 -17.39
N VAL A 40 18.08 6.86 -16.39
CA VAL A 40 18.79 8.12 -16.14
C VAL A 40 19.60 8.56 -17.34
N GLN A 41 20.41 7.67 -17.91
CA GLN A 41 21.24 7.96 -19.08
C GLN A 41 20.41 8.38 -20.30
N GLU A 42 19.23 7.79 -20.46
CA GLU A 42 18.32 8.17 -21.55
C GLU A 42 17.84 9.62 -21.39
N LYS A 43 17.47 10.00 -20.16
CA LYS A 43 17.06 11.38 -19.83
C LYS A 43 18.21 12.37 -19.96
N GLN A 44 19.42 11.98 -19.61
CA GLN A 44 20.62 12.82 -19.74
C GLN A 44 21.01 13.13 -21.20
N LYS A 45 20.51 12.39 -22.19
CA LYS A 45 20.65 12.77 -23.61
C LYS A 45 19.86 14.03 -23.97
N GLU A 46 18.79 14.31 -23.23
CA GLU A 46 17.89 15.42 -23.48
C GLU A 46 18.15 16.60 -22.55
N LYS A 47 18.64 16.31 -21.33
CA LYS A 47 18.85 17.29 -20.24
C LYS A 47 20.25 17.16 -19.64
N LYS A 48 20.83 18.29 -19.20
CA LYS A 48 22.14 18.27 -18.52
C LYS A 48 22.12 17.55 -17.16
N THR A 49 21.02 17.67 -16.43
CA THR A 49 20.84 17.05 -15.12
C THR A 49 19.52 16.30 -15.10
N CYS A 50 19.54 15.04 -14.66
CA CYS A 50 18.38 14.20 -14.48
C CYS A 50 17.96 14.21 -13.01
N ILE A 51 16.67 14.40 -12.74
CA ILE A 51 16.08 14.22 -11.41
C ILE A 51 15.40 12.84 -11.38
N LEU A 52 15.91 11.95 -10.52
CA LEU A 52 15.25 10.69 -10.21
C LEU A 52 14.64 10.78 -8.81
N SER A 53 13.36 10.44 -8.69
CA SER A 53 12.69 10.41 -7.40
C SER A 53 12.30 9.00 -7.00
N PHE A 54 12.63 8.61 -5.76
CA PHE A 54 12.00 7.47 -5.07
C PHE A 54 10.91 8.03 -4.18
N ASP A 55 9.67 7.90 -4.62
CA ASP A 55 8.49 8.38 -3.88
C ASP A 55 7.87 7.23 -3.08
N LEU A 56 7.86 7.37 -1.76
CA LEU A 56 7.61 6.28 -0.82
C LEU A 56 6.18 6.31 -0.29
N TYR A 57 5.49 5.17 -0.32
CA TYR A 57 4.29 5.02 0.49
C TYR A 57 4.66 4.87 1.97
N PRO A 58 3.88 5.47 2.92
CA PRO A 58 4.14 5.31 4.35
C PRO A 58 4.19 3.84 4.78
N GLY A 59 5.32 3.43 5.36
CA GLY A 59 5.61 2.05 5.73
C GLY A 59 6.71 1.39 4.90
N VAL A 60 7.14 1.99 3.79
CA VAL A 60 8.34 1.56 3.05
C VAL A 60 9.59 1.71 3.93
N ARG A 61 10.48 0.71 3.90
CA ARG A 61 11.79 0.78 4.59
C ARG A 61 12.72 1.70 3.82
N LYS A 62 12.83 2.93 4.28
CA LYS A 62 13.62 3.98 3.62
C LYS A 62 15.09 3.60 3.48
N GLU A 63 15.64 2.86 4.43
CA GLU A 63 17.02 2.40 4.43
C GLU A 63 17.35 1.55 3.19
N GLU A 64 16.44 0.66 2.79
CA GLU A 64 16.59 -0.18 1.60
C GLU A 64 16.55 0.66 0.32
N ILE A 65 15.72 1.69 0.29
CA ILE A 65 15.65 2.62 -0.84
C ILE A 65 16.90 3.50 -0.92
N MET A 66 17.42 3.94 0.23
CA MET A 66 18.69 4.69 0.28
C MET A 66 19.87 3.88 -0.23
N GLU A 67 19.88 2.54 -0.03
CA GLU A 67 20.90 1.69 -0.65
C GLU A 67 20.82 1.70 -2.19
N LEU A 68 19.59 1.60 -2.74
CA LEU A 68 19.39 1.72 -4.19
C LEU A 68 19.79 3.08 -4.73
N ALA A 69 19.39 4.16 -4.03
CA ALA A 69 19.73 5.53 -4.38
C ALA A 69 21.24 5.75 -4.43
N ASN A 70 21.97 5.29 -3.41
CA ASN A 70 23.43 5.40 -3.35
C ASN A 70 24.13 4.56 -4.43
N ALA A 71 23.57 3.38 -4.80
CA ALA A 71 24.13 2.52 -5.87
C ALA A 71 24.03 3.16 -7.26
N LEU A 72 23.17 4.15 -7.45
CA LEU A 72 23.10 4.95 -8.68
C LEU A 72 24.24 5.97 -8.78
N GLN A 73 24.94 6.23 -7.68
CA GLN A 73 26.05 7.21 -7.57
C GLN A 73 25.62 8.64 -7.97
N PRO A 74 24.57 9.20 -7.34
CA PRO A 74 24.12 10.54 -7.66
C PRO A 74 25.13 11.62 -7.18
N ASP A 75 25.11 12.77 -7.82
CA ASP A 75 25.87 13.95 -7.35
C ASP A 75 25.34 14.42 -6.00
N ARG A 76 24.00 14.36 -5.82
CA ARG A 76 23.34 14.73 -4.57
C ARG A 76 22.07 13.94 -4.33
N ILE A 77 21.81 13.66 -3.06
CA ILE A 77 20.54 13.11 -2.57
C ILE A 77 19.86 14.18 -1.71
N PHE A 78 18.58 14.43 -2.00
CA PHE A 78 17.70 15.25 -1.17
C PHE A 78 16.66 14.35 -0.52
N ASP A 79 16.46 14.53 0.76
CA ASP A 79 15.48 13.80 1.55
C ASP A 79 14.33 14.73 1.91
N ILE A 80 13.15 14.53 1.31
CA ILE A 80 11.99 15.38 1.63
C ILE A 80 11.55 15.27 3.08
N GLU A 81 11.84 14.13 3.73
CA GLU A 81 11.48 13.91 5.13
C GLU A 81 12.15 14.91 6.09
N ASP A 82 13.27 15.54 5.69
CA ASP A 82 13.91 16.63 6.43
C ASP A 82 13.04 17.90 6.47
N CYS A 83 12.07 17.99 5.57
CA CYS A 83 11.09 19.08 5.55
C CYS A 83 9.85 18.81 6.39
N ALA A 84 9.69 17.60 6.95
CA ALA A 84 8.53 17.28 7.75
C ALA A 84 8.45 18.14 9.02
N LYS A 85 7.23 18.38 9.48
CA LYS A 85 6.96 18.95 10.79
C LYS A 85 7.40 17.98 11.88
N ASP A 86 7.77 18.50 13.04
CA ASP A 86 8.09 17.67 14.19
C ASP A 86 6.85 16.90 14.70
N GLU A 87 7.09 15.80 15.41
CA GLU A 87 6.04 14.90 15.91
C GLU A 87 5.01 15.62 16.79
N GLU A 88 5.44 16.56 17.65
CA GLU A 88 4.52 17.30 18.53
C GLU A 88 3.57 18.17 17.72
N THR A 89 4.08 18.85 16.70
CA THR A 89 3.28 19.66 15.79
C THR A 89 2.29 18.80 15.00
N LEU A 90 2.74 17.65 14.45
CA LEU A 90 1.86 16.71 13.74
C LEU A 90 0.76 16.17 14.66
N LEU A 91 1.09 15.75 15.88
CA LEU A 91 0.10 15.28 16.85
C LEU A 91 -0.96 16.34 17.14
N ARG A 92 -0.55 17.61 17.33
CA ARG A 92 -1.47 18.71 17.57
C ARG A 92 -2.35 19.03 16.36
N GLU A 93 -1.79 19.07 15.14
CA GLU A 93 -2.52 19.45 13.93
C GLU A 93 -3.48 18.38 13.43
N PHE A 94 -3.26 17.13 13.77
CA PHE A 94 -4.09 16.00 13.38
C PHE A 94 -4.90 15.41 14.54
N ASN A 95 -4.86 16.03 15.73
CA ASN A 95 -5.55 15.55 16.93
C ASN A 95 -7.06 15.37 16.71
N ASP A 96 -7.69 16.25 15.94
CA ASP A 96 -9.15 16.20 15.70
C ASP A 96 -9.57 14.95 14.91
N TYR A 97 -8.64 14.27 14.22
CA TYR A 97 -8.90 13.02 13.52
C TYR A 97 -8.72 11.79 14.41
N ILE A 98 -8.06 11.94 15.57
CA ILE A 98 -7.90 10.90 16.59
C ILE A 98 -8.93 11.14 17.67
N THR A 99 -10.05 10.42 17.62
CA THR A 99 -11.14 10.51 18.59
C THR A 99 -10.82 9.74 19.88
N ASP A 100 -11.68 9.87 20.92
CA ASP A 100 -11.59 9.07 22.15
C ASP A 100 -12.00 7.60 21.93
N ASP A 101 -12.66 7.28 20.79
CA ASP A 101 -13.01 5.90 20.48
C ASP A 101 -11.75 5.05 20.34
N ARG A 102 -11.79 3.83 20.85
CA ARG A 102 -10.64 2.93 20.86
C ARG A 102 -10.15 2.59 19.45
N VAL A 103 -11.06 2.50 18.47
CA VAL A 103 -10.81 1.99 17.11
C VAL A 103 -11.01 3.07 16.06
N PHE A 104 -12.13 3.82 16.17
CA PHE A 104 -12.53 4.76 15.14
C PHE A 104 -11.93 6.15 15.32
N GLY A 105 -11.45 6.70 14.22
CA GLY A 105 -11.08 8.10 14.04
C GLY A 105 -11.97 8.78 13.01
N ILE A 106 -11.68 10.03 12.71
CA ILE A 106 -12.31 10.77 11.62
C ILE A 106 -11.43 10.70 10.39
N MET A 107 -12.02 10.44 9.21
CA MET A 107 -11.30 10.41 7.94
C MET A 107 -10.63 11.76 7.66
N CYS A 108 -9.32 11.79 7.59
CA CYS A 108 -8.57 13.01 7.32
C CYS A 108 -8.77 13.45 5.86
N HIS A 109 -9.15 14.73 5.68
CA HIS A 109 -9.36 15.35 4.37
C HIS A 109 -8.24 16.35 3.98
N LYS A 110 -7.22 16.51 4.82
CA LYS A 110 -6.08 17.40 4.51
C LYS A 110 -5.29 16.87 3.32
N ALA A 111 -4.60 17.76 2.63
CA ALA A 111 -3.64 17.40 1.59
C ALA A 111 -2.28 17.03 2.21
N ILE A 112 -1.45 16.29 1.45
CA ILE A 112 -0.19 15.73 1.99
C ILE A 112 0.85 16.82 2.31
N ASP A 113 0.81 17.97 1.63
CA ASP A 113 1.66 19.12 1.89
C ASP A 113 1.53 19.68 3.31
N THR A 114 0.35 19.47 3.94
CA THR A 114 0.13 19.87 5.34
C THR A 114 1.02 19.11 6.34
N TRP A 115 1.65 18.03 5.93
CA TRP A 115 2.60 17.26 6.74
C TRP A 115 3.96 17.94 6.87
N PHE A 116 4.27 18.85 5.95
CA PHE A 116 5.58 19.45 5.80
C PHE A 116 5.58 20.93 6.20
N GLU A 117 6.78 21.45 6.54
CA GLU A 117 7.02 22.85 6.77
C GLU A 117 7.28 23.58 5.44
N SER A 118 6.39 24.50 5.08
CA SER A 118 6.46 25.22 3.79
C SER A 118 7.79 25.94 3.58
N GLU A 119 8.38 26.54 4.63
CA GLU A 119 9.67 27.24 4.53
C GLU A 119 10.84 26.29 4.22
N LYS A 120 10.81 25.07 4.81
CA LYS A 120 11.82 24.05 4.53
C LYS A 120 11.66 23.52 3.11
N LEU A 121 10.42 23.24 2.66
CA LEU A 121 10.15 22.83 1.27
C LEU A 121 10.69 23.88 0.28
N GLU A 122 10.38 25.16 0.47
CA GLU A 122 10.84 26.23 -0.43
C GLU A 122 12.37 26.39 -0.42
N THR A 123 13.00 26.17 0.72
CA THR A 123 14.47 26.20 0.84
C THR A 123 15.09 25.03 0.06
N MET A 124 14.54 23.83 0.21
CA MET A 124 15.04 22.64 -0.48
C MET A 124 14.78 22.70 -1.98
N LYS A 125 13.63 23.21 -2.43
CA LYS A 125 13.35 23.47 -3.86
C LYS A 125 14.43 24.35 -4.48
N LYS A 126 14.76 25.49 -3.85
CA LYS A 126 15.80 26.39 -4.33
C LYS A 126 17.18 25.72 -4.38
N ALA A 127 17.47 24.86 -3.42
CA ALA A 127 18.72 24.09 -3.44
C ALA A 127 18.76 23.13 -4.64
N ILE A 128 17.66 22.44 -4.93
CA ILE A 128 17.53 21.54 -6.10
C ILE A 128 17.67 22.35 -7.40
N GLU A 129 16.97 23.48 -7.53
CA GLU A 129 17.07 24.36 -8.69
C GLU A 129 18.51 24.85 -8.92
N THR A 130 19.23 25.19 -7.86
CA THR A 130 20.62 25.62 -7.92
C THR A 130 21.52 24.48 -8.42
N GLU A 131 21.38 23.28 -7.88
CA GLU A 131 22.12 22.09 -8.33
C GLU A 131 21.83 21.74 -9.80
N CYS A 132 20.59 21.91 -10.26
CA CYS A 132 20.22 21.70 -11.65
C CYS A 132 20.83 22.75 -12.59
N ALA A 133 21.06 23.99 -12.10
CA ALA A 133 21.60 25.08 -12.89
C ALA A 133 23.15 25.06 -12.99
N GLU A 134 23.81 24.33 -12.09
CA GLU A 134 25.28 24.20 -12.13
C GLU A 134 25.75 23.52 -13.41
N GLU A 135 26.87 24.03 -13.97
CA GLU A 135 27.51 23.37 -15.12
C GLU A 135 28.15 22.06 -14.66
N LYS A 136 27.55 20.94 -15.07
CA LYS A 136 28.12 19.61 -14.87
C LYS A 136 29.01 19.22 -16.04
N ASP A 137 29.95 18.32 -15.78
CA ASP A 137 30.82 17.74 -16.80
C ASP A 137 30.05 17.03 -17.92
N THR A 138 30.72 16.63 -18.96
CA THR A 138 30.17 16.07 -20.21
C THR A 138 29.25 14.87 -20.07
N ASN A 139 29.20 14.23 -18.90
CA ASN A 139 28.41 13.02 -18.64
C ASN A 139 27.01 13.30 -18.05
N GLY A 140 26.66 14.57 -17.81
CA GLY A 140 25.39 14.96 -17.18
C GLY A 140 25.39 14.72 -15.67
N GLY A 141 24.49 15.42 -14.96
CA GLY A 141 24.30 15.30 -13.50
C GLY A 141 23.14 14.35 -13.14
N LEU A 142 23.22 13.75 -11.95
CA LEU A 142 22.13 12.99 -11.35
C LEU A 142 21.80 13.54 -9.96
N ILE A 143 20.58 14.02 -9.80
CA ILE A 143 20.01 14.36 -8.49
C ILE A 143 19.00 13.28 -8.12
N VAL A 144 19.06 12.76 -6.91
CA VAL A 144 18.06 11.84 -6.38
C VAL A 144 17.27 12.51 -5.27
N ILE A 145 15.95 12.39 -5.31
CA ILE A 145 15.03 12.83 -4.24
C ILE A 145 14.41 11.58 -3.63
N VAL A 146 14.41 11.47 -2.30
CA VAL A 146 13.86 10.31 -1.59
C VAL A 146 12.86 10.76 -0.53
N GLY A 147 11.82 9.99 -0.31
CA GLY A 147 10.83 10.16 0.75
C GLY A 147 9.40 10.22 0.21
N THR A 148 8.45 10.51 1.06
CA THR A 148 7.03 10.53 0.71
C THR A 148 6.65 11.90 0.11
N ALA A 149 5.95 11.89 -1.02
CA ALA A 149 5.51 13.09 -1.75
C ALA A 149 6.66 13.93 -2.35
N THR A 150 7.63 13.29 -2.96
CA THR A 150 8.82 13.93 -3.55
C THR A 150 8.51 15.01 -4.58
N GLU A 151 7.39 14.93 -5.31
CA GLU A 151 6.96 15.96 -6.27
C GLU A 151 6.64 17.32 -5.61
N LEU A 152 6.48 17.38 -4.27
CA LEU A 152 6.39 18.65 -3.58
C LEU A 152 7.70 19.46 -3.68
N LEU A 153 8.82 18.82 -3.99
CA LEU A 153 10.12 19.47 -4.19
C LEU A 153 10.40 19.75 -5.67
N ALA A 154 10.26 18.78 -6.53
CA ALA A 154 10.50 18.93 -7.96
C ALA A 154 9.77 17.82 -8.76
N GLU A 155 9.41 18.14 -10.00
CA GLU A 155 8.94 17.14 -10.95
C GLU A 155 10.11 16.25 -11.37
N ALA A 156 9.93 14.92 -11.23
CA ALA A 156 10.97 13.96 -11.56
C ALA A 156 11.01 13.65 -13.07
N ASP A 157 12.21 13.49 -13.62
CA ASP A 157 12.41 12.94 -14.96
C ASP A 157 12.22 11.42 -14.98
N VAL A 158 12.57 10.77 -13.85
CA VAL A 158 12.36 9.35 -13.60
C VAL A 158 11.70 9.22 -12.22
N LEU A 159 10.41 8.92 -12.19
CA LEU A 159 9.66 8.72 -10.96
C LEU A 159 9.53 7.22 -10.68
N VAL A 160 10.14 6.77 -9.59
CA VAL A 160 10.03 5.40 -9.05
C VAL A 160 9.10 5.47 -7.84
N TYR A 161 7.87 4.98 -7.98
CA TYR A 161 6.96 4.90 -6.86
C TYR A 161 7.21 3.61 -6.09
N CYS A 162 7.54 3.72 -4.81
CA CYS A 162 7.86 2.59 -3.93
C CYS A 162 6.64 2.25 -3.09
N ASP A 163 6.11 1.05 -3.27
CA ASP A 163 4.82 0.65 -2.74
C ASP A 163 4.88 -0.65 -1.93
N LEU A 164 3.86 -0.86 -1.11
CA LEU A 164 3.63 -2.10 -0.38
C LEU A 164 2.16 -2.18 0.04
N THR A 165 1.72 -3.39 0.42
CA THR A 165 0.35 -3.61 0.89
C THR A 165 0.16 -3.08 2.31
N ARG A 166 -1.06 -2.67 2.65
CA ARG A 166 -1.36 -2.26 4.03
C ARG A 166 -1.28 -3.40 5.03
N TRP A 167 -1.50 -4.65 4.57
CA TRP A 167 -1.26 -5.79 5.42
C TRP A 167 0.22 -5.89 5.83
N GLU A 168 1.14 -5.72 4.88
CA GLU A 168 2.57 -5.68 5.21
C GLU A 168 2.91 -4.50 6.14
N VAL A 169 2.33 -3.32 5.94
CA VAL A 169 2.51 -2.18 6.88
C VAL A 169 2.09 -2.58 8.28
N GLN A 170 0.95 -3.27 8.44
CA GLN A 170 0.50 -3.76 9.74
C GLN A 170 1.46 -4.79 10.35
N LEU A 171 2.02 -5.70 9.54
CA LEU A 171 3.03 -6.65 10.00
C LEU A 171 4.30 -5.92 10.47
N ARG A 172 4.73 -4.87 9.76
CA ARG A 172 5.85 -4.00 10.17
C ARG A 172 5.54 -3.26 11.48
N TYR A 173 4.33 -2.76 11.65
CA TYR A 173 3.88 -2.15 12.91
C TYR A 173 3.92 -3.15 14.09
N ARG A 174 3.47 -4.39 13.87
CA ARG A 174 3.55 -5.49 14.86
C ARG A 174 5.00 -5.85 15.20
N SER A 175 5.91 -5.70 14.25
CA SER A 175 7.36 -5.92 14.42
C SER A 175 8.12 -4.72 15.01
N GLY A 176 7.41 -3.64 15.39
CA GLY A 176 7.99 -2.50 16.07
C GLY A 176 8.22 -1.26 15.19
N MET A 177 7.90 -1.29 13.88
CA MET A 177 7.96 -0.08 13.06
C MET A 177 7.01 0.98 13.64
N PRO A 178 7.43 2.25 13.79
CA PRO A 178 6.54 3.32 14.21
C PRO A 178 5.66 3.80 13.05
N ASN A 179 4.68 4.63 13.35
CA ASN A 179 3.98 5.41 12.34
C ASN A 179 4.92 6.43 11.68
N TRP A 180 4.48 6.96 10.55
CA TRP A 180 5.24 7.95 9.78
C TRP A 180 5.52 9.22 10.60
N HIS A 181 6.79 9.59 10.72
CA HIS A 181 7.28 10.68 11.59
C HIS A 181 6.81 10.59 13.06
N SER A 182 6.85 9.39 13.62
CA SER A 182 6.48 9.16 15.02
C SER A 182 7.52 8.32 15.74
N THR A 183 7.54 8.44 17.07
CA THR A 183 8.39 7.65 17.96
C THR A 183 7.63 6.54 18.67
N ASN A 184 6.43 6.20 18.21
CA ASN A 184 5.51 5.26 18.86
C ASN A 184 5.82 3.78 18.58
N TYR A 185 7.09 3.40 18.63
CA TYR A 185 7.59 2.03 18.37
C TYR A 185 6.84 0.94 19.14
N ASN A 186 6.53 1.21 20.41
CA ASN A 186 5.96 0.25 21.35
C ASN A 186 4.45 0.41 21.57
N ASP A 187 3.79 1.30 20.82
CA ASP A 187 2.36 1.49 20.96
C ASP A 187 1.59 0.24 20.50
N PRO A 188 0.41 -0.01 21.10
CA PRO A 188 -0.47 -1.08 20.64
C PRO A 188 -0.77 -0.97 19.15
N ILE A 189 -0.85 -2.12 18.49
CA ILE A 189 -1.14 -2.18 17.03
C ILE A 189 -2.39 -1.39 16.64
N LEU A 190 -3.45 -1.41 17.46
CA LEU A 190 -4.67 -0.66 17.19
C LEU A 190 -4.46 0.86 17.17
N THR A 191 -3.58 1.38 18.02
CA THR A 191 -3.22 2.81 18.05
C THR A 191 -2.48 3.20 16.76
N LYS A 192 -1.50 2.39 16.38
CA LYS A 192 -0.74 2.61 15.13
C LYS A 192 -1.63 2.50 13.89
N TYR A 193 -2.47 1.45 13.85
CA TYR A 193 -3.42 1.24 12.76
C TYR A 193 -4.41 2.39 12.63
N LYS A 194 -5.01 2.84 13.74
CA LYS A 194 -5.94 3.97 13.76
C LYS A 194 -5.34 5.23 13.14
N ARG A 195 -4.11 5.59 13.55
CA ARG A 195 -3.38 6.73 12.98
C ARG A 195 -3.08 6.53 11.49
N GLY A 196 -2.57 5.36 11.11
CA GLY A 196 -2.33 5.01 9.71
C GLY A 196 -3.61 5.11 8.87
N PHE A 197 -4.66 4.42 9.29
CA PHE A 197 -5.92 4.30 8.55
C PHE A 197 -6.65 5.64 8.38
N PHE A 198 -6.80 6.43 9.45
CA PHE A 198 -7.61 7.64 9.42
C PHE A 198 -6.82 8.88 8.95
N ILE A 199 -5.49 8.87 9.03
CA ILE A 199 -4.66 10.04 8.69
C ILE A 199 -3.65 9.71 7.59
N GLU A 200 -2.62 8.94 7.89
CA GLU A 200 -1.41 8.81 7.05
C GLU A 200 -1.72 8.23 5.68
N TRP A 201 -2.45 7.10 5.65
CA TRP A 201 -2.83 6.45 4.40
C TRP A 201 -3.86 7.28 3.60
N ARG A 202 -4.72 8.08 4.28
CA ARG A 202 -5.63 9.00 3.58
C ARG A 202 -4.89 10.09 2.81
N LEU A 203 -3.83 10.65 3.42
CA LEU A 203 -2.96 11.63 2.77
C LEU A 203 -2.23 11.00 1.57
N ALA A 204 -1.58 9.85 1.80
CA ALA A 204 -0.79 9.15 0.80
C ALA A 204 -1.65 8.65 -0.38
N ASP A 205 -2.83 8.09 -0.12
CA ASP A 205 -3.73 7.59 -1.16
C ASP A 205 -4.23 8.69 -2.09
N ARG A 206 -4.60 9.87 -1.54
CA ARG A 206 -5.01 11.00 -2.38
C ARG A 206 -3.88 11.48 -3.26
N TYR A 207 -2.68 11.59 -2.69
CA TYR A 207 -1.49 11.96 -3.44
C TYR A 207 -1.17 10.94 -4.54
N LYS A 208 -1.21 9.64 -4.23
CA LYS A 208 -0.94 8.53 -5.16
C LYS A 208 -1.94 8.51 -6.32
N LYS A 209 -3.25 8.68 -6.05
CA LYS A 209 -4.31 8.63 -7.06
C LYS A 209 -4.09 9.57 -8.24
N GLU A 210 -3.50 10.71 -8.02
CA GLU A 210 -3.26 11.73 -9.05
C GLU A 210 -2.01 11.46 -9.89
N ARG A 211 -1.24 10.38 -9.58
CA ARG A 211 0.12 10.18 -10.10
C ARG A 211 0.36 8.89 -10.85
N TYR A 212 -0.62 8.00 -10.98
CA TYR A 212 -0.45 6.74 -11.69
C TYR A 212 0.13 6.91 -13.10
N GLU A 213 -0.30 7.93 -13.84
CA GLU A 213 0.19 8.22 -15.19
C GLU A 213 1.62 8.75 -15.21
N LYS A 214 2.13 9.25 -14.09
CA LYS A 214 3.47 9.79 -13.96
C LYS A 214 4.52 8.75 -13.59
N PHE A 215 4.11 7.60 -13.03
CA PHE A 215 5.05 6.56 -12.65
C PHE A 215 5.87 6.10 -13.85
N THR A 216 7.18 6.40 -13.84
CA THR A 216 8.12 5.78 -14.77
C THR A 216 8.31 4.31 -14.41
N TYR A 217 8.41 4.03 -13.10
CA TYR A 217 8.50 2.70 -12.52
C TYR A 217 7.64 2.58 -11.28
N LEU A 218 7.19 1.35 -10.99
CA LEU A 218 6.72 0.91 -9.69
C LEU A 218 7.76 -0.03 -9.08
N LEU A 219 8.09 0.17 -7.81
CA LEU A 219 8.95 -0.70 -7.02
C LEU A 219 8.12 -1.34 -5.90
N ASP A 220 7.88 -2.64 -6.01
CA ASP A 220 7.32 -3.46 -4.93
C ASP A 220 8.39 -3.64 -3.84
N THR A 221 8.06 -3.20 -2.63
CA THR A 221 8.94 -3.27 -1.45
C THR A 221 8.39 -4.19 -0.36
N GLU A 222 7.47 -5.08 -0.72
CA GLU A 222 6.82 -6.02 0.21
C GLU A 222 7.82 -6.88 0.95
N LYS A 223 8.77 -7.48 0.22
CA LYS A 223 9.78 -8.36 0.80
C LYS A 223 11.05 -7.59 1.15
N GLU A 224 11.50 -7.81 2.38
CA GLU A 224 12.75 -7.22 2.86
C GLU A 224 13.94 -7.63 1.96
N ASN A 225 14.71 -6.65 1.53
CA ASN A 225 15.89 -6.82 0.67
C ASN A 225 15.66 -7.55 -0.67
N ALA A 226 14.43 -7.74 -1.09
CA ALA A 226 14.07 -8.40 -2.34
C ALA A 226 12.99 -7.61 -3.12
N PRO A 227 13.28 -6.36 -3.50
CA PRO A 227 12.34 -5.52 -4.25
C PRO A 227 12.12 -6.06 -5.67
N VAL A 228 10.96 -5.76 -6.24
CA VAL A 228 10.64 -6.05 -7.63
C VAL A 228 10.30 -4.75 -8.35
N LEU A 229 11.01 -4.44 -9.43
CA LEU A 229 10.78 -3.25 -10.25
C LEU A 229 10.01 -3.62 -11.51
N THR A 230 9.04 -2.80 -11.87
CA THR A 230 8.39 -2.86 -13.19
C THR A 230 8.24 -1.46 -13.78
N THR A 231 8.11 -1.36 -15.11
CA THR A 231 7.79 -0.07 -15.72
C THR A 231 6.39 0.40 -15.33
N GLY A 232 6.18 1.71 -15.25
CA GLY A 232 4.84 2.27 -15.01
C GLY A 232 3.84 1.86 -16.10
N ASN A 233 4.32 1.67 -17.34
CA ASN A 233 3.51 1.18 -18.46
C ASN A 233 3.01 -0.26 -18.21
N ALA A 234 3.91 -1.17 -17.82
CA ALA A 234 3.55 -2.54 -17.50
C ALA A 234 2.59 -2.61 -16.30
N PHE A 235 2.82 -1.81 -15.28
CA PHE A 235 1.94 -1.73 -14.10
C PHE A 235 0.53 -1.28 -14.48
N ARG A 236 0.40 -0.15 -15.18
CA ARG A 236 -0.92 0.34 -15.64
C ARG A 236 -1.60 -0.66 -16.57
N GLY A 237 -0.85 -1.26 -17.50
CA GLY A 237 -1.36 -2.30 -18.39
C GLY A 237 -1.86 -3.53 -17.64
N ALA A 238 -1.16 -3.94 -16.59
CA ALA A 238 -1.58 -5.05 -15.73
C ALA A 238 -2.91 -4.74 -15.02
N LEU A 239 -3.05 -3.55 -14.41
CA LEU A 239 -4.30 -3.12 -13.77
C LEU A 239 -5.47 -3.07 -14.77
N GLN A 240 -5.23 -2.59 -16.00
CA GLN A 240 -6.24 -2.60 -17.06
C GLN A 240 -6.66 -4.02 -17.50
N GLN A 241 -5.71 -4.96 -17.55
CA GLN A 241 -6.03 -6.36 -17.85
C GLN A 241 -6.89 -6.96 -16.74
N LEU A 242 -6.52 -6.73 -15.47
CA LEU A 242 -7.27 -7.24 -14.33
C LEU A 242 -8.70 -6.69 -14.25
N ALA A 243 -8.88 -5.41 -14.51
CA ALA A 243 -10.21 -4.79 -14.48
C ALA A 243 -11.22 -5.41 -15.47
N ARG A 244 -10.75 -6.20 -16.45
CA ARG A 244 -11.55 -6.80 -17.53
C ARG A 244 -11.66 -8.32 -17.45
N GLN A 245 -11.18 -8.94 -16.38
CA GLN A 245 -11.24 -10.39 -16.21
C GLN A 245 -11.51 -10.76 -14.75
N PRO A 246 -12.03 -11.95 -14.46
CA PRO A 246 -12.07 -12.46 -13.09
C PRO A 246 -10.67 -12.58 -12.49
N PHE A 247 -10.53 -12.17 -11.24
CA PHE A 247 -9.28 -12.28 -10.49
C PHE A 247 -9.56 -12.65 -9.03
N ARG A 248 -8.50 -13.03 -8.32
CA ARG A 248 -8.52 -13.22 -6.87
C ARG A 248 -7.44 -12.38 -6.23
N MET A 249 -7.78 -11.79 -5.08
CA MET A 249 -6.80 -11.19 -4.18
C MET A 249 -6.13 -12.28 -3.36
N GLU A 250 -4.91 -12.04 -2.91
CA GLU A 250 -4.22 -12.92 -1.98
C GLU A 250 -4.88 -12.78 -0.61
N PRO A 251 -5.39 -13.89 -0.02
CA PRO A 251 -5.99 -13.86 1.30
C PRO A 251 -4.92 -13.68 2.38
N TYR A 252 -5.29 -13.05 3.48
CA TYR A 252 -4.48 -13.10 4.69
C TYR A 252 -5.31 -13.60 5.86
N PHE A 253 -4.62 -14.28 6.80
CA PHE A 253 -5.26 -14.99 7.89
C PHE A 253 -4.82 -14.40 9.23
N ASP A 254 -5.78 -14.08 10.09
CA ASP A 254 -5.48 -13.51 11.40
C ASP A 254 -6.12 -14.35 12.53
N PRO A 255 -5.38 -14.64 13.63
CA PRO A 255 -5.95 -15.30 14.78
C PRO A 255 -6.90 -14.38 15.56
N GLY A 256 -7.80 -14.96 16.34
CA GLY A 256 -8.71 -14.22 17.20
C GLY A 256 -9.13 -15.03 18.40
N VAL A 257 -9.68 -14.35 19.43
CA VAL A 257 -10.06 -14.98 20.71
C VAL A 257 -11.10 -16.10 20.56
N TRP A 258 -11.91 -16.04 19.49
CA TRP A 258 -12.94 -17.04 19.18
C TRP A 258 -12.56 -17.96 18.01
N GLY A 259 -11.35 -17.80 17.45
CA GLY A 259 -10.91 -18.49 16.25
C GLY A 259 -10.95 -20.01 16.36
N GLY A 260 -11.33 -20.64 15.26
CA GLY A 260 -11.47 -22.09 15.13
C GLY A 260 -10.24 -22.79 14.58
N GLN A 261 -10.43 -24.08 14.25
CA GLN A 261 -9.40 -24.94 13.71
C GLN A 261 -9.69 -25.37 12.25
N TRP A 262 -10.91 -25.11 11.76
CA TRP A 262 -11.37 -25.60 10.47
C TRP A 262 -10.54 -25.07 9.30
N MET A 263 -10.32 -23.74 9.24
CA MET A 263 -9.48 -23.14 8.19
C MET A 263 -8.05 -23.65 8.25
N LYS A 264 -7.49 -23.74 9.47
CA LYS A 264 -6.13 -24.22 9.70
C LYS A 264 -5.93 -25.62 9.14
N GLU A 265 -6.89 -26.53 9.38
CA GLU A 265 -6.83 -27.91 8.93
C GLU A 265 -7.13 -28.08 7.43
N ASN A 266 -8.13 -27.34 6.92
CA ASN A 266 -8.62 -27.52 5.55
C ASN A 266 -7.80 -26.75 4.51
N PHE A 267 -7.20 -25.61 4.90
CA PHE A 267 -6.36 -24.82 4.00
C PHE A 267 -4.87 -25.08 4.17
N GLY A 268 -4.47 -25.88 5.19
CA GLY A 268 -3.06 -26.22 5.43
C GLY A 268 -2.26 -25.02 5.94
N LEU A 269 -2.87 -24.20 6.79
CA LEU A 269 -2.24 -23.01 7.35
C LEU A 269 -1.19 -23.36 8.41
N ASP A 270 -0.45 -22.35 8.89
CA ASP A 270 0.62 -22.48 9.87
C ASP A 270 0.13 -23.17 11.16
N ALA A 271 0.55 -24.41 11.35
CA ALA A 271 0.18 -25.23 12.52
C ALA A 271 0.71 -24.68 13.84
N SER A 272 1.71 -23.77 13.82
CA SER A 272 2.27 -23.15 15.04
C SER A 272 1.34 -22.09 15.65
N LYS A 273 0.40 -21.56 14.88
CA LYS A 273 -0.61 -20.61 15.36
C LYS A 273 -1.66 -21.34 16.19
N GLU A 274 -2.17 -20.66 17.22
CA GLU A 274 -3.20 -21.24 18.09
C GLU A 274 -4.48 -21.53 17.30
N ASN A 275 -4.95 -20.57 16.53
CA ASN A 275 -6.15 -20.66 15.71
C ASN A 275 -6.07 -19.69 14.52
N PHE A 276 -7.12 -19.70 13.68
CA PHE A 276 -7.42 -18.62 12.76
C PHE A 276 -8.90 -18.23 12.89
N ALA A 277 -9.16 -16.95 13.15
CA ALA A 277 -10.50 -16.42 13.28
C ALA A 277 -11.04 -15.91 11.93
N TRP A 278 -10.16 -15.25 11.17
CA TRP A 278 -10.49 -14.62 9.90
C TRP A 278 -9.60 -15.09 8.77
N SER A 279 -10.19 -15.20 7.58
CA SER A 279 -9.52 -15.11 6.30
C SER A 279 -10.10 -13.90 5.57
N PHE A 280 -9.30 -12.86 5.40
CA PHE A 280 -9.69 -11.68 4.67
C PHE A 280 -9.39 -11.89 3.18
N ASP A 281 -10.45 -12.19 2.41
CA ASP A 281 -10.36 -12.56 0.99
C ASP A 281 -10.77 -11.41 0.05
N GLY A 282 -11.49 -10.44 0.57
CA GLY A 282 -12.10 -9.38 -0.21
C GLY A 282 -12.10 -8.02 0.47
N VAL A 283 -10.94 -7.58 1.00
CA VAL A 283 -10.73 -6.26 1.60
C VAL A 283 -9.65 -5.52 0.81
N PRO A 284 -10.00 -4.83 -0.30
CA PRO A 284 -9.01 -4.25 -1.22
C PRO A 284 -8.01 -3.31 -0.58
N GLU A 285 -8.39 -2.66 0.53
CA GLU A 285 -7.50 -1.78 1.28
C GLU A 285 -6.35 -2.53 1.95
N GLU A 286 -6.54 -3.81 2.24
CA GLU A 286 -5.60 -4.64 3.00
C GLU A 286 -4.94 -5.72 2.12
N ASN A 287 -5.75 -6.36 1.24
CA ASN A 287 -5.28 -7.45 0.38
C ASN A 287 -4.34 -6.97 -0.73
N SER A 288 -3.60 -7.93 -1.27
CA SER A 288 -2.70 -7.75 -2.41
C SER A 288 -3.20 -8.45 -3.66
N LEU A 289 -2.65 -8.00 -4.78
CA LEU A 289 -2.69 -8.70 -6.08
C LEU A 289 -1.28 -9.19 -6.39
N ASN A 290 -1.16 -10.46 -6.77
CA ASN A 290 0.10 -11.01 -7.29
C ASN A 290 0.03 -11.04 -8.82
N LEU A 291 0.75 -10.14 -9.46
CA LEU A 291 0.81 -9.98 -10.90
C LEU A 291 2.01 -10.78 -11.45
N GLU A 292 1.73 -11.90 -12.14
CA GLU A 292 2.79 -12.69 -12.78
C GLU A 292 3.09 -12.07 -14.16
N ILE A 293 4.28 -11.52 -14.31
CA ILE A 293 4.79 -10.88 -15.53
C ILE A 293 6.11 -11.57 -15.90
N GLY A 294 6.16 -12.23 -17.05
CA GLY A 294 7.37 -12.87 -17.55
C GLY A 294 8.00 -13.90 -16.60
N GLY A 295 7.21 -14.58 -15.80
CA GLY A 295 7.65 -15.57 -14.82
C GLY A 295 8.09 -14.98 -13.47
N LYS A 296 8.03 -13.67 -13.30
CA LYS A 296 8.30 -12.96 -12.05
C LYS A 296 7.01 -12.44 -11.45
N VAL A 297 6.95 -12.31 -10.12
CA VAL A 297 5.74 -11.88 -9.42
C VAL A 297 5.95 -10.50 -8.82
N LEU A 298 5.12 -9.56 -9.23
CA LEU A 298 4.98 -8.24 -8.64
C LEU A 298 3.80 -8.25 -7.67
N LYS A 299 4.01 -7.88 -6.42
CA LYS A 299 2.95 -7.81 -5.41
C LYS A 299 2.57 -6.35 -5.18
N VAL A 300 1.29 -6.04 -5.36
CA VAL A 300 0.78 -4.67 -5.26
C VAL A 300 -0.50 -4.62 -4.41
N PRO A 301 -0.82 -3.48 -3.77
CA PRO A 301 -2.10 -3.30 -3.11
C PRO A 301 -3.27 -3.54 -4.07
N ALA A 302 -4.27 -4.31 -3.66
CA ALA A 302 -5.49 -4.46 -4.47
C ALA A 302 -6.25 -3.12 -4.62
N GLN A 303 -6.03 -2.21 -3.68
CA GLN A 303 -6.56 -0.85 -3.73
C GLN A 303 -6.07 -0.07 -4.97
N ASP A 304 -4.91 -0.39 -5.53
CA ASP A 304 -4.41 0.25 -6.75
C ASP A 304 -5.33 0.00 -7.95
N LEU A 305 -5.90 -1.19 -8.04
CA LEU A 305 -6.88 -1.49 -9.09
C LEU A 305 -8.15 -0.65 -8.93
N VAL A 306 -8.62 -0.49 -7.68
CA VAL A 306 -9.80 0.35 -7.38
C VAL A 306 -9.53 1.82 -7.72
N PHE A 307 -8.33 2.31 -7.45
CA PHE A 307 -7.95 3.70 -7.70
C PHE A 307 -7.72 3.99 -9.17
N TYR A 308 -7.07 3.06 -9.89
CA TYR A 308 -6.68 3.27 -11.28
C TYR A 308 -7.81 3.00 -12.28
N ALA A 309 -8.60 1.95 -12.05
CA ALA A 309 -9.67 1.54 -12.97
C ALA A 309 -11.05 1.43 -12.27
N PRO A 310 -11.51 2.48 -11.57
CA PRO A 310 -12.75 2.41 -10.79
C PRO A 310 -14.00 2.20 -11.65
N HIS A 311 -14.05 2.76 -12.85
CA HIS A 311 -15.19 2.64 -13.76
C HIS A 311 -15.33 1.22 -14.31
N GLU A 312 -14.24 0.62 -14.78
CA GLU A 312 -14.21 -0.74 -15.31
C GLU A 312 -14.48 -1.76 -14.22
N LEU A 313 -13.91 -1.56 -13.03
CA LEU A 313 -14.02 -2.50 -11.92
C LEU A 313 -15.37 -2.44 -11.24
N LEU A 314 -15.86 -1.23 -10.91
CA LEU A 314 -17.06 -1.01 -10.11
C LEU A 314 -18.31 -0.85 -10.97
N GLY A 315 -18.17 -0.40 -12.19
CA GLY A 315 -19.25 0.06 -13.05
C GLY A 315 -19.85 1.40 -12.61
N GLU A 316 -20.56 2.06 -13.50
CA GLU A 316 -21.04 3.44 -13.34
C GLU A 316 -21.94 3.64 -12.11
N ARG A 317 -22.75 2.64 -11.74
CA ARG A 317 -23.68 2.75 -10.61
C ARG A 317 -22.97 2.76 -9.26
N VAL A 318 -22.00 1.86 -9.08
CA VAL A 318 -21.25 1.76 -7.82
C VAL A 318 -20.28 2.93 -7.72
N HIS A 319 -19.54 3.22 -8.80
CA HIS A 319 -18.66 4.38 -8.85
C HIS A 319 -19.40 5.71 -8.59
N GLY A 320 -20.58 5.91 -9.19
CA GLY A 320 -21.38 7.12 -8.97
C GLY A 320 -21.89 7.30 -7.54
N ARG A 321 -21.99 6.21 -6.76
CA ARG A 321 -22.43 6.25 -5.35
C ARG A 321 -21.27 6.31 -4.36
N PHE A 322 -20.18 5.56 -4.61
CA PHE A 322 -19.10 5.34 -3.65
C PHE A 322 -17.77 5.95 -4.09
N GLY A 323 -17.69 6.49 -5.34
CA GLY A 323 -16.42 6.95 -5.89
C GLY A 323 -15.46 5.79 -6.16
N ALA A 324 -14.16 6.06 -6.06
CA ALA A 324 -13.12 5.03 -6.16
C ALA A 324 -12.96 4.28 -4.83
N GLU A 325 -14.05 3.69 -4.34
CA GLU A 325 -14.09 2.81 -3.16
C GLU A 325 -14.84 1.53 -3.52
N PHE A 326 -14.29 0.39 -3.09
CA PHE A 326 -14.95 -0.90 -3.25
C PHE A 326 -15.84 -1.15 -2.02
N PRO A 327 -17.18 -1.09 -2.14
CA PRO A 327 -18.06 -1.03 -0.98
C PRO A 327 -18.37 -2.41 -0.37
N ILE A 328 -17.82 -3.48 -0.94
CA ILE A 328 -18.04 -4.85 -0.45
C ILE A 328 -16.79 -5.32 0.26
N ARG A 329 -16.98 -6.02 1.39
CA ARG A 329 -15.95 -6.77 2.10
C ARG A 329 -16.36 -8.24 2.12
N PHE A 330 -15.42 -9.14 1.97
CA PHE A 330 -15.65 -10.57 2.01
C PHE A 330 -14.60 -11.24 2.88
N ASP A 331 -15.08 -11.91 3.92
CA ASP A 331 -14.25 -12.62 4.89
C ASP A 331 -14.80 -14.03 5.09
N LEU A 332 -13.91 -14.99 5.37
CA LEU A 332 -14.29 -16.25 5.99
C LEU A 332 -14.08 -16.14 7.50
N LEU A 333 -15.05 -16.59 8.26
CA LEU A 333 -15.00 -16.63 9.72
C LEU A 333 -15.01 -18.10 10.16
N ASP A 334 -14.14 -18.45 11.10
CA ASP A 334 -14.03 -19.82 11.62
C ASP A 334 -14.18 -19.83 13.14
N THR A 335 -15.27 -20.44 13.60
CA THR A 335 -15.56 -20.66 15.03
C THR A 335 -15.53 -22.16 15.41
N MET A 336 -15.28 -23.06 14.44
CA MET A 336 -15.35 -24.51 14.65
C MET A 336 -14.20 -25.00 15.53
N GLY A 337 -14.54 -25.56 16.68
CA GLY A 337 -13.57 -25.91 17.73
C GLY A 337 -12.98 -24.70 18.46
N GLY A 338 -13.56 -23.52 18.28
CA GLY A 338 -13.20 -22.27 18.96
C GLY A 338 -14.27 -21.81 19.95
N GLN A 339 -14.63 -20.54 19.89
CA GLN A 339 -15.64 -19.93 20.74
C GLN A 339 -16.70 -19.19 19.92
N ASN A 340 -17.77 -18.76 20.58
CA ASN A 340 -18.82 -17.98 19.93
C ASN A 340 -18.26 -16.68 19.34
N LEU A 341 -18.69 -16.35 18.13
CA LEU A 341 -18.40 -15.08 17.49
C LEU A 341 -18.91 -13.92 18.38
N SER A 342 -18.12 -12.86 18.45
CA SER A 342 -18.50 -11.65 19.19
C SER A 342 -19.77 -11.04 18.60
N LEU A 343 -20.72 -10.69 19.46
CA LEU A 343 -21.88 -9.89 19.02
C LEU A 343 -21.41 -8.47 18.66
N GLN A 344 -21.70 -8.06 17.44
CA GLN A 344 -21.41 -6.72 16.94
C GLN A 344 -22.71 -6.05 16.49
N VAL A 345 -22.81 -4.74 16.71
CA VAL A 345 -23.92 -3.91 16.24
C VAL A 345 -23.34 -2.79 15.38
N HIS A 346 -23.65 -2.83 14.08
CA HIS A 346 -23.21 -1.78 13.16
C HIS A 346 -24.13 -0.54 13.33
N PRO A 347 -23.55 0.67 13.41
CA PRO A 347 -24.30 1.89 13.57
C PRO A 347 -25.07 2.26 12.30
N LEU A 348 -26.10 3.10 12.44
CA LEU A 348 -26.79 3.70 11.29
C LEU A 348 -25.86 4.68 10.55
N THR A 349 -26.11 4.87 9.26
CA THR A 349 -25.32 5.76 8.39
C THR A 349 -25.26 7.19 8.94
N GLU A 350 -26.37 7.71 9.46
CA GLU A 350 -26.41 9.05 10.04
C GLU A 350 -25.48 9.18 11.23
N TYR A 351 -25.42 8.17 12.09
CA TYR A 351 -24.55 8.18 13.26
C TYR A 351 -23.08 8.17 12.87
N ILE A 352 -22.70 7.27 11.93
CA ILE A 352 -21.29 7.12 11.55
C ILE A 352 -20.80 8.35 10.76
N TYR A 353 -21.70 8.96 9.99
CA TYR A 353 -21.41 10.21 9.30
C TYR A 353 -21.20 11.38 10.27
N GLU A 354 -22.13 11.54 11.24
CA GLU A 354 -22.04 12.61 12.23
C GLU A 354 -20.82 12.49 13.13
N LYS A 355 -20.49 11.26 13.57
CA LYS A 355 -19.43 11.04 14.57
C LYS A 355 -18.02 10.86 13.97
N PHE A 356 -17.93 10.28 12.79
CA PHE A 356 -16.65 9.85 12.20
C PHE A 356 -16.45 10.34 10.75
N GLY A 357 -17.39 11.07 10.19
CA GLY A 357 -17.31 11.57 8.82
C GLY A 357 -17.33 10.49 7.74
N MET A 358 -17.74 9.26 8.07
CA MET A 358 -17.80 8.16 7.13
C MET A 358 -19.11 8.21 6.32
N PRO A 359 -19.06 8.07 4.98
CA PRO A 359 -20.21 8.31 4.11
C PRO A 359 -21.26 7.19 4.13
N TYR A 360 -20.93 6.01 4.62
CA TYR A 360 -21.84 4.86 4.73
C TYR A 360 -21.37 3.91 5.84
N THR A 361 -22.30 3.09 6.30
CA THR A 361 -22.08 2.02 7.28
C THR A 361 -22.00 0.67 6.58
N GLN A 362 -21.77 -0.37 7.38
CA GLN A 362 -21.72 -1.76 6.94
C GLN A 362 -23.07 -2.44 7.17
N ASP A 363 -23.64 -3.01 6.11
CA ASP A 363 -24.66 -4.04 6.19
C ASP A 363 -24.00 -5.39 6.13
N GLU A 364 -24.35 -6.32 6.98
CA GLU A 364 -23.68 -7.61 7.11
C GLU A 364 -24.66 -8.77 6.98
N SER A 365 -24.22 -9.84 6.31
CA SER A 365 -24.96 -11.09 6.19
C SER A 365 -23.98 -12.27 6.20
N TYR A 366 -24.45 -13.43 6.65
CA TYR A 366 -23.68 -14.66 6.73
C TYR A 366 -24.21 -15.71 5.78
N TYR A 367 -23.26 -16.49 5.23
CA TYR A 367 -23.53 -17.74 4.55
C TYR A 367 -22.75 -18.83 5.28
N LEU A 368 -23.44 -19.80 5.87
CA LEU A 368 -22.83 -20.90 6.59
C LEU A 368 -22.32 -21.95 5.61
N LEU A 369 -21.00 -22.12 5.57
CA LEU A 369 -20.32 -23.09 4.69
C LEU A 369 -20.34 -24.48 5.28
N ASP A 370 -20.16 -24.60 6.59
CA ASP A 370 -20.09 -25.84 7.34
C ASP A 370 -20.55 -25.63 8.79
N ALA A 371 -20.92 -26.69 9.48
CA ALA A 371 -21.30 -26.68 10.89
C ALA A 371 -21.04 -28.08 11.48
N ASP A 372 -20.78 -28.12 12.79
CA ASP A 372 -20.68 -29.39 13.51
C ASP A 372 -22.06 -30.05 13.61
N GLU A 373 -22.11 -31.39 13.52
CA GLU A 373 -23.37 -32.15 13.48
C GLU A 373 -24.19 -32.06 14.76
N ASP A 374 -23.54 -31.66 15.86
CA ASP A 374 -24.13 -31.62 17.22
C ASP A 374 -24.48 -30.18 17.68
N GLU A 375 -24.30 -29.16 16.83
CA GLU A 375 -24.68 -27.78 17.15
C GLU A 375 -26.03 -27.37 16.53
N GLU A 376 -26.97 -26.89 17.42
CA GLU A 376 -28.28 -26.37 17.01
C GLU A 376 -28.19 -24.87 16.58
#